data_8eeec9b2ffb71ea6c2a5243153afa97a
#
_entry.id   8eeec9b2ffb71ea6c2a5243153afa97a
#
_cell.length_a   1.000
_cell.length_b   1.000
_cell.length_c   1.000
_cell.angle_alpha   90.00
_cell.angle_beta   90.00
_cell.angle_gamma   90.00
#
_symmetry.space_group_name_H-M   'P 1'
#
loop_
_entity.id
_entity.type
_entity.pdbx_description
1 polymer ?
#
loop_
_entity_poly.entity_id
_entity_poly.type
_entity_poly.pdbx_seq_one_letter_code
_entity_poly.pdbx_strand_id
1 'polypeptide(L)'
;IQDNKVIQYKLNNGQWQNWDLSAVTLADGDKMYLKSADEIPMATTVDYVIRYKHFVMTGSIAASGNIMSLLNFSDTFPDYAFHSIFTGCTSLTTAPALPATTLAKSCYSGMFSYCTALTTAPALPATTLAESCYYKMFDSCTSLVTAPELPATTLAPYCYEQMFSGCSNLNYVKAMFTAVQLPSWLRNWLSGVSSTGTFVKNSAATWTNEQAGIPTGWTVQTASPDK
;
A
#
# COMPACT_ATOMS: atom_id res chain seq x y z
N ILE A 1 -16.69 2.28 -11.89
CA ILE A 1 -17.16 2.44 -10.52
C ILE A 1 -18.28 1.44 -10.35
N GLN A 2 -18.17 0.55 -9.38
CA GLN A 2 -19.32 -0.27 -9.00
C GLN A 2 -20.32 0.66 -8.32
N ASP A 3 -21.41 0.99 -9.00
CA ASP A 3 -22.38 1.99 -8.56
C ASP A 3 -23.15 1.56 -7.30
N ASN A 4 -23.01 0.28 -6.91
CA ASN A 4 -23.74 -0.33 -5.79
C ASN A 4 -22.97 -0.35 -4.47
N LYS A 5 -21.68 0.10 -4.44
CA LYS A 5 -20.93 0.15 -3.18
C LYS A 5 -21.51 1.17 -2.24
N VAL A 6 -22.04 0.71 -1.12
CA VAL A 6 -22.56 1.57 -0.05
C VAL A 6 -21.52 1.68 1.06
N ILE A 7 -20.98 2.88 1.26
CA ILE A 7 -20.13 3.20 2.40
C ILE A 7 -21.01 3.89 3.44
N GLN A 8 -20.92 3.44 4.67
CA GLN A 8 -21.54 4.08 5.83
C GLN A 8 -20.48 4.83 6.61
N TYR A 9 -20.87 5.96 7.17
CA TYR A 9 -20.03 6.72 8.08
C TYR A 9 -20.79 7.14 9.33
N LYS A 10 -20.02 7.47 10.36
CA LYS A 10 -20.50 8.22 11.52
C LYS A 10 -19.43 9.18 11.99
N LEU A 11 -19.83 10.31 12.56
CA LEU A 11 -18.95 11.27 13.20
C LEU A 11 -18.99 11.05 14.72
N ASN A 12 -17.81 10.94 15.33
CA ASN A 12 -17.66 10.77 16.78
C ASN A 12 -18.55 9.64 17.33
N ASN A 13 -19.41 9.94 18.28
CA ASN A 13 -20.37 9.00 18.88
C ASN A 13 -21.74 9.02 18.19
N GLY A 14 -21.86 9.65 17.02
CA GLY A 14 -23.11 9.74 16.26
C GLY A 14 -23.61 8.42 15.70
N GLN A 15 -24.73 8.45 15.00
CA GLN A 15 -25.33 7.29 14.37
C GLN A 15 -24.68 6.98 13.03
N TRP A 16 -24.68 5.70 12.62
CA TRP A 16 -24.29 5.27 11.29
C TRP A 16 -25.32 5.75 10.25
N GLN A 17 -24.83 6.31 9.15
CA GLN A 17 -25.64 6.75 8.03
C GLN A 17 -24.95 6.43 6.70
N ASN A 18 -25.73 6.25 5.65
CA ASN A 18 -25.16 6.05 4.32
C ASN A 18 -24.49 7.33 3.86
N TRP A 19 -23.27 7.20 3.31
CA TRP A 19 -22.51 8.33 2.81
C TRP A 19 -22.82 8.55 1.33
N ASP A 20 -23.33 9.72 1.00
CA ASP A 20 -23.58 10.17 -0.37
C ASP A 20 -22.30 10.61 -1.09
N LEU A 21 -21.13 10.41 -0.42
CA LEU A 21 -19.80 10.79 -0.89
C LEU A 21 -19.59 12.32 -1.00
N SER A 22 -20.47 13.13 -0.41
CA SER A 22 -20.26 14.57 -0.24
C SER A 22 -19.09 14.85 0.71
N ALA A 23 -18.52 16.06 0.62
CA ALA A 23 -17.45 16.49 1.51
C ALA A 23 -17.93 16.54 2.97
N VAL A 24 -17.12 16.03 3.89
CA VAL A 24 -17.34 16.08 5.34
C VAL A 24 -16.25 16.93 5.94
N THR A 25 -16.64 18.01 6.63
CA THR A 25 -15.70 18.86 7.38
C THR A 25 -15.57 18.32 8.80
N LEU A 26 -14.33 18.11 9.23
CA LEU A 26 -13.99 17.70 10.60
C LEU A 26 -13.33 18.87 11.32
N ALA A 27 -13.73 19.13 12.56
CA ALA A 27 -13.00 20.01 13.47
C ALA A 27 -11.78 19.28 14.06
N ASP A 28 -10.87 20.02 14.69
CA ASP A 28 -9.74 19.41 15.37
C ASP A 28 -10.21 18.43 16.47
N GLY A 29 -9.66 17.22 16.45
CA GLY A 29 -10.03 16.14 17.34
C GLY A 29 -11.24 15.30 16.92
N ASP A 30 -11.98 15.70 15.90
CA ASP A 30 -13.10 14.91 15.38
C ASP A 30 -12.62 13.59 14.74
N LYS A 31 -13.47 12.57 14.82
CA LYS A 31 -13.25 11.25 14.22
C LYS A 31 -14.38 10.89 13.28
N MET A 32 -14.02 10.54 12.06
CA MET A 32 -14.92 9.92 11.10
C MET A 32 -14.66 8.41 11.03
N TYR A 33 -15.68 7.64 11.29
CA TYR A 33 -15.63 6.18 11.17
C TYR A 33 -16.28 5.75 9.87
N LEU A 34 -15.68 4.78 9.20
CA LEU A 34 -16.13 4.26 7.91
C LEU A 34 -16.30 2.75 7.97
N LYS A 35 -17.32 2.24 7.33
CA LYS A 35 -17.53 0.81 7.08
C LYS A 35 -18.34 0.60 5.81
N SER A 36 -18.37 -0.64 5.33
CA SER A 36 -19.30 -1.11 4.31
C SER A 36 -20.07 -2.32 4.84
N ALA A 37 -21.27 -2.53 4.33
CA ALA A 37 -22.07 -3.73 4.58
C ALA A 37 -21.92 -4.78 3.47
N ASP A 38 -21.08 -4.52 2.46
CA ASP A 38 -20.84 -5.38 1.30
C ASP A 38 -19.35 -5.63 1.08
N GLU A 39 -19.02 -6.62 0.26
CA GLU A 39 -17.67 -7.04 -0.12
C GLU A 39 -17.24 -6.47 -1.47
N ILE A 40 -18.00 -5.52 -2.04
CA ILE A 40 -17.72 -4.91 -3.34
C ILE A 40 -16.40 -4.13 -3.25
N PRO A 41 -15.42 -4.35 -4.15
CA PRO A 41 -14.15 -3.64 -4.14
C PRO A 41 -14.32 -2.13 -4.40
N MET A 42 -13.37 -1.33 -3.93
CA MET A 42 -13.34 0.12 -4.16
C MET A 42 -12.99 0.49 -5.59
N ALA A 43 -12.49 -0.45 -6.39
CA ALA A 43 -12.20 -0.26 -7.80
C ALA A 43 -12.63 -1.47 -8.63
N THR A 44 -12.83 -1.27 -9.92
CA THR A 44 -13.18 -2.30 -10.91
C THR A 44 -12.57 -1.95 -12.26
N THR A 45 -12.51 -2.94 -13.14
CA THR A 45 -12.09 -2.74 -14.53
C THR A 45 -13.33 -2.73 -15.43
N VAL A 46 -13.51 -1.67 -16.20
CA VAL A 46 -14.55 -1.55 -17.24
C VAL A 46 -13.86 -1.14 -18.54
N ASP A 47 -14.09 -1.91 -19.61
CA ASP A 47 -13.50 -1.65 -20.94
C ASP A 47 -11.96 -1.46 -20.89
N TYR A 48 -11.27 -2.31 -20.15
CA TYR A 48 -9.81 -2.23 -19.89
C TYR A 48 -9.35 -0.96 -19.15
N VAL A 49 -10.25 -0.15 -18.60
CA VAL A 49 -9.96 1.02 -17.79
C VAL A 49 -10.28 0.74 -16.33
N ILE A 50 -9.31 0.96 -15.44
CA ILE A 50 -9.53 0.86 -14.00
C ILE A 50 -10.32 2.09 -13.57
N ARG A 51 -11.48 1.88 -12.94
CA ARG A 51 -12.31 2.91 -12.32
C ARG A 51 -12.32 2.68 -10.82
N TYR A 52 -12.02 3.71 -10.05
CA TYR A 52 -11.91 3.60 -8.59
C TYR A 52 -12.50 4.82 -7.89
N LYS A 53 -12.89 4.61 -6.62
CA LYS A 53 -13.20 5.68 -5.68
C LYS A 53 -11.99 5.89 -4.78
N HIS A 54 -11.61 7.13 -4.54
CA HIS A 54 -10.54 7.47 -3.62
C HIS A 54 -10.97 8.59 -2.68
N PHE A 55 -10.31 8.66 -1.54
CA PHE A 55 -10.49 9.77 -0.61
C PHE A 55 -9.69 10.98 -1.11
N VAL A 56 -10.29 12.16 -0.93
CA VAL A 56 -9.60 13.45 -1.07
C VAL A 56 -9.56 14.08 0.31
N MET A 57 -8.36 14.32 0.82
CA MET A 57 -8.14 14.80 2.19
C MET A 57 -7.40 16.13 2.14
N THR A 58 -7.87 17.09 2.96
CA THR A 58 -7.21 18.38 3.17
C THR A 58 -6.98 18.59 4.66
N GLY A 59 -5.92 19.30 5.02
CA GLY A 59 -5.49 19.40 6.42
C GLY A 59 -4.71 18.14 6.88
N SER A 60 -4.12 18.18 8.07
CA SER A 60 -3.38 17.04 8.62
C SER A 60 -4.35 15.95 9.09
N ILE A 61 -4.31 14.79 8.45
CA ILE A 61 -5.27 13.70 8.70
C ILE A 61 -4.51 12.41 9.01
N ALA A 62 -4.95 11.70 10.04
CA ALA A 62 -4.51 10.36 10.38
C ALA A 62 -5.62 9.36 10.05
N ALA A 63 -5.30 8.30 9.31
CA ALA A 63 -6.17 7.14 9.18
C ALA A 63 -5.72 6.03 10.14
N SER A 64 -6.67 5.27 10.68
CA SER A 64 -6.40 4.18 11.62
C SER A 64 -7.48 3.09 11.54
N GLY A 65 -7.30 2.03 12.30
CA GLY A 65 -8.22 0.89 12.27
C GLY A 65 -7.91 -0.09 11.13
N ASN A 66 -8.79 -1.04 10.92
CA ASN A 66 -8.63 -2.11 9.94
C ASN A 66 -9.34 -1.74 8.62
N ILE A 67 -8.58 -1.66 7.51
CA ILE A 67 -9.13 -1.33 6.19
C ILE A 67 -10.22 -2.31 5.73
N MET A 68 -10.18 -3.57 6.22
CA MET A 68 -11.16 -4.59 5.86
C MET A 68 -12.60 -4.22 6.26
N SER A 69 -12.78 -3.23 7.14
CA SER A 69 -14.12 -2.67 7.43
C SER A 69 -14.84 -2.15 6.19
N LEU A 70 -14.11 -1.76 5.14
CA LEU A 70 -14.66 -1.33 3.85
C LEU A 70 -15.05 -2.51 2.93
N LEU A 71 -14.78 -3.75 3.35
CA LEU A 71 -15.20 -5.00 2.72
C LEU A 71 -16.02 -5.87 3.68
N ASN A 72 -16.70 -5.26 4.65
CA ASN A 72 -17.49 -5.96 5.66
C ASN A 72 -16.69 -7.05 6.39
N PHE A 73 -15.37 -6.86 6.59
CA PHE A 73 -14.45 -7.85 7.18
C PHE A 73 -14.47 -9.23 6.48
N SER A 74 -14.72 -9.24 5.16
CA SER A 74 -14.73 -10.47 4.37
C SER A 74 -13.42 -11.24 4.49
N ASP A 75 -13.49 -12.56 4.51
CA ASP A 75 -12.34 -13.47 4.42
C ASP A 75 -11.84 -13.58 2.98
N THR A 76 -12.64 -13.18 1.98
CA THR A 76 -12.25 -13.13 0.58
C THR A 76 -11.74 -11.74 0.22
N PHE A 77 -10.59 -11.70 -0.46
CA PHE A 77 -9.97 -10.46 -0.87
C PHE A 77 -10.16 -10.29 -2.39
N PRO A 78 -11.11 -9.45 -2.84
CA PRO A 78 -11.38 -9.34 -4.27
C PRO A 78 -10.26 -8.59 -5.00
N ASP A 79 -10.14 -8.84 -6.32
CA ASP A 79 -9.27 -8.06 -7.18
C ASP A 79 -9.60 -6.56 -7.08
N TYR A 80 -8.57 -5.72 -7.14
CA TYR A 80 -8.67 -4.26 -7.03
C TYR A 80 -9.31 -3.73 -5.73
N ALA A 81 -9.39 -4.53 -4.67
CA ALA A 81 -10.13 -4.24 -3.44
C ALA A 81 -9.96 -2.80 -2.94
N PHE A 82 -8.73 -2.31 -2.84
CA PHE A 82 -8.37 -0.98 -2.36
C PHE A 82 -7.46 -0.22 -3.32
N HIS A 83 -7.58 -0.52 -4.63
CA HIS A 83 -6.81 0.16 -5.65
C HIS A 83 -6.95 1.68 -5.53
N SER A 84 -5.82 2.37 -5.35
CA SER A 84 -5.70 3.84 -5.32
C SER A 84 -6.59 4.58 -4.30
N ILE A 85 -7.09 3.90 -3.26
CA ILE A 85 -8.09 4.48 -2.34
C ILE A 85 -7.61 5.75 -1.62
N PHE A 86 -6.31 5.89 -1.34
CA PHE A 86 -5.70 7.08 -0.72
C PHE A 86 -4.75 7.82 -1.67
N THR A 87 -4.78 7.53 -2.96
CA THR A 87 -3.86 8.18 -3.91
C THR A 87 -4.03 9.70 -3.87
N GLY A 88 -2.90 10.42 -3.79
CA GLY A 88 -2.90 11.89 -3.73
C GLY A 88 -3.36 12.49 -2.40
N CYS A 89 -3.57 11.70 -1.35
CA CYS A 89 -3.86 12.20 0.01
C CYS A 89 -2.58 12.80 0.62
N THR A 90 -2.16 13.96 0.11
CA THR A 90 -0.88 14.62 0.49
C THR A 90 -0.82 15.01 1.97
N SER A 91 -1.93 15.06 2.66
CA SER A 91 -2.06 15.40 4.08
C SER A 91 -2.18 14.18 5.00
N LEU A 92 -2.19 12.96 4.46
CA LEU A 92 -2.30 11.72 5.22
C LEU A 92 -0.99 11.43 5.95
N THR A 93 -1.02 11.46 7.30
CA THR A 93 0.18 11.26 8.13
C THR A 93 0.38 9.84 8.61
N THR A 94 -0.71 9.09 8.79
CA THR A 94 -0.69 7.67 9.19
C THR A 94 -1.68 6.86 8.36
N ALA A 95 -1.37 5.59 8.14
CA ALA A 95 -2.18 4.67 7.35
C ALA A 95 -2.99 3.70 8.22
N PRO A 96 -4.15 3.18 7.74
CA PRO A 96 -4.88 2.12 8.43
C PRO A 96 -4.11 0.79 8.38
N ALA A 97 -4.44 -0.16 9.26
CA ALA A 97 -3.87 -1.51 9.24
C ALA A 97 -4.31 -2.30 8.00
N LEU A 98 -3.37 -3.06 7.43
CA LEU A 98 -3.55 -3.93 6.26
C LEU A 98 -3.25 -5.38 6.65
N PRO A 99 -4.18 -6.09 7.28
CA PRO A 99 -3.91 -7.38 7.94
C PRO A 99 -3.86 -8.59 6.99
N ALA A 100 -4.19 -8.43 5.71
CA ALA A 100 -4.27 -9.55 4.78
C ALA A 100 -2.90 -10.24 4.58
N THR A 101 -2.86 -11.55 4.69
CA THR A 101 -1.67 -12.39 4.51
C THR A 101 -1.62 -13.05 3.13
N THR A 102 -2.75 -13.11 2.43
CA THR A 102 -2.91 -13.57 1.04
C THR A 102 -3.57 -12.46 0.24
N LEU A 103 -2.97 -12.09 -0.88
CA LEU A 103 -3.41 -10.95 -1.68
C LEU A 103 -4.08 -11.39 -2.98
N ALA A 104 -4.94 -10.53 -3.50
CA ALA A 104 -5.56 -10.64 -4.82
C ALA A 104 -4.91 -9.67 -5.82
N LYS A 105 -5.24 -9.81 -7.11
CA LYS A 105 -4.71 -8.98 -8.18
C LYS A 105 -4.98 -7.50 -7.92
N SER A 106 -3.92 -6.68 -8.02
CA SER A 106 -3.96 -5.22 -7.90
C SER A 106 -4.68 -4.68 -6.64
N CYS A 107 -4.84 -5.50 -5.60
CA CYS A 107 -5.67 -5.17 -4.44
C CYS A 107 -5.22 -3.92 -3.68
N TYR A 108 -3.92 -3.66 -3.59
CA TYR A 108 -3.33 -2.46 -2.97
C TYR A 108 -2.56 -1.60 -3.97
N SER A 109 -2.75 -1.81 -5.27
CA SER A 109 -2.08 -1.05 -6.32
C SER A 109 -2.35 0.46 -6.16
N GLY A 110 -1.28 1.28 -6.13
CA GLY A 110 -1.34 2.73 -6.00
C GLY A 110 -1.96 3.26 -4.71
N MET A 111 -2.19 2.40 -3.70
CA MET A 111 -3.02 2.71 -2.53
C MET A 111 -2.63 4.00 -1.83
N PHE A 112 -1.34 4.26 -1.64
CA PHE A 112 -0.80 5.47 -0.99
C PHE A 112 0.06 6.31 -1.93
N SER A 113 -0.04 6.11 -3.24
CA SER A 113 0.73 6.88 -4.22
C SER A 113 0.51 8.39 -4.00
N TYR A 114 1.59 9.17 -3.98
CA TYR A 114 1.59 10.61 -3.69
C TYR A 114 1.08 11.02 -2.30
N CYS A 115 1.07 10.12 -1.30
CA CYS A 115 0.84 10.49 0.11
C CYS A 115 2.12 11.11 0.69
N THR A 116 2.42 12.35 0.33
CA THR A 116 3.71 12.99 0.61
C THR A 116 3.96 13.26 2.10
N ALA A 117 2.92 13.34 2.95
CA ALA A 117 3.03 13.49 4.40
C ALA A 117 3.15 12.16 5.16
N LEU A 118 3.03 11.01 4.49
CA LEU A 118 3.07 9.71 5.13
C LEU A 118 4.49 9.37 5.60
N THR A 119 4.70 9.38 6.91
CA THR A 119 6.03 9.13 7.54
C THR A 119 6.25 7.67 7.89
N THR A 120 5.17 6.92 8.13
CA THR A 120 5.21 5.52 8.57
C THR A 120 4.26 4.69 7.71
N ALA A 121 4.81 3.70 7.01
CA ALA A 121 4.01 2.74 6.26
C ALA A 121 3.30 1.75 7.21
N PRO A 122 2.11 1.25 6.86
CA PRO A 122 1.47 0.16 7.58
C PRO A 122 2.28 -1.13 7.41
N ALA A 123 2.15 -2.07 8.37
CA ALA A 123 2.71 -3.41 8.21
C ALA A 123 2.08 -4.13 7.00
N LEU A 124 2.91 -4.89 6.27
CA LEU A 124 2.51 -5.70 5.11
C LEU A 124 2.80 -7.18 5.39
N PRO A 125 1.93 -7.88 6.13
CA PRO A 125 2.19 -9.25 6.59
C PRO A 125 2.05 -10.32 5.49
N ALA A 126 1.70 -9.94 4.26
CA ALA A 126 1.40 -10.88 3.19
C ALA A 126 2.64 -11.69 2.78
N THR A 127 2.50 -13.01 2.83
CA THR A 127 3.47 -13.98 2.33
C THR A 127 3.08 -14.57 0.98
N THR A 128 1.80 -14.50 0.61
CA THR A 128 1.27 -14.90 -0.70
C THR A 128 0.89 -13.66 -1.50
N LEU A 129 1.66 -13.39 -2.54
CA LEU A 129 1.48 -12.24 -3.42
C LEU A 129 0.66 -12.60 -4.65
N ALA A 130 0.04 -11.60 -5.27
CA ALA A 130 -0.67 -11.71 -6.55
C ALA A 130 -0.13 -10.68 -7.56
N GLU A 131 -0.54 -10.81 -8.82
CA GLU A 131 -0.17 -9.88 -9.90
C GLU A 131 -0.46 -8.43 -9.50
N SER A 132 0.55 -7.56 -9.61
CA SER A 132 0.45 -6.12 -9.36
C SER A 132 -0.10 -5.72 -7.98
N CYS A 133 -0.09 -6.63 -6.97
CA CYS A 133 -0.74 -6.41 -5.68
C CYS A 133 -0.25 -5.14 -4.96
N TYR A 134 1.03 -4.79 -5.08
CA TYR A 134 1.65 -3.59 -4.50
C TYR A 134 2.24 -2.64 -5.57
N TYR A 135 1.79 -2.76 -6.83
CA TYR A 135 2.22 -1.86 -7.90
C TYR A 135 2.03 -0.39 -7.49
N LYS A 136 3.11 0.42 -7.51
CA LYS A 136 3.09 1.86 -7.13
C LYS A 136 2.51 2.16 -5.74
N MET A 137 2.47 1.21 -4.82
CA MET A 137 1.74 1.38 -3.55
C MET A 137 2.17 2.62 -2.77
N PHE A 138 3.47 2.93 -2.73
CA PHE A 138 4.04 4.10 -2.05
C PHE A 138 4.79 5.03 -3.02
N ASP A 139 4.47 4.98 -4.31
CA ASP A 139 5.09 5.87 -5.30
C ASP A 139 5.01 7.33 -4.84
N SER A 140 6.15 8.03 -4.81
CA SER A 140 6.25 9.44 -4.41
C SER A 140 5.80 9.76 -2.97
N CYS A 141 5.88 8.81 -2.04
CA CYS A 141 5.75 9.06 -0.59
C CYS A 141 7.04 9.67 -0.06
N THR A 142 7.26 10.95 -0.29
CA THR A 142 8.55 11.62 -0.05
C THR A 142 8.96 11.72 1.42
N SER A 143 8.03 11.65 2.37
CA SER A 143 8.33 11.65 3.81
C SER A 143 8.62 10.25 4.39
N LEU A 144 8.46 9.19 3.59
CA LEU A 144 8.71 7.83 4.06
C LEU A 144 10.21 7.55 4.16
N VAL A 145 10.69 7.17 5.35
CA VAL A 145 12.13 6.91 5.63
C VAL A 145 12.44 5.42 5.63
N THR A 146 11.53 4.61 6.15
CA THR A 146 11.69 3.15 6.29
C THR A 146 10.54 2.43 5.60
N ALA A 147 10.86 1.49 4.72
CA ALA A 147 9.86 0.62 4.13
C ALA A 147 9.27 -0.35 5.18
N PRO A 148 8.03 -0.78 5.02
CA PRO A 148 7.52 -1.92 5.77
C PRO A 148 8.32 -3.18 5.41
N GLU A 149 8.38 -4.15 6.32
CA GLU A 149 8.96 -5.45 5.99
C GLU A 149 8.15 -6.14 4.88
N LEU A 150 8.86 -6.75 3.91
CA LEU A 150 8.29 -7.50 2.80
C LEU A 150 8.61 -8.99 2.98
N PRO A 151 7.76 -9.75 3.72
CA PRO A 151 8.08 -11.11 4.18
C PRO A 151 7.95 -12.18 3.10
N ALA A 152 7.31 -11.89 1.97
CA ALA A 152 7.11 -12.86 0.89
C ALA A 152 8.46 -13.32 0.31
N THR A 153 8.66 -14.64 0.26
CA THR A 153 9.87 -15.26 -0.30
C THR A 153 9.80 -15.51 -1.80
N THR A 154 8.59 -15.48 -2.37
CA THR A 154 8.33 -15.67 -3.79
C THR A 154 7.60 -14.43 -4.33
N LEU A 155 8.09 -13.93 -5.45
CA LEU A 155 7.47 -12.80 -6.15
C LEU A 155 6.29 -13.26 -7.02
N ALA A 156 5.38 -12.33 -7.33
CA ALA A 156 4.34 -12.48 -8.35
C ALA A 156 4.55 -11.42 -9.46
N PRO A 157 3.95 -11.59 -10.65
CA PRO A 157 4.11 -10.64 -11.75
C PRO A 157 3.84 -9.19 -11.33
N TYR A 158 4.80 -8.30 -11.57
CA TYR A 158 4.72 -6.85 -11.29
C TYR A 158 4.38 -6.49 -9.84
N CYS A 159 4.56 -7.41 -8.87
CA CYS A 159 4.09 -7.24 -7.48
C CYS A 159 4.68 -6.02 -6.78
N TYR A 160 5.96 -5.69 -7.03
CA TYR A 160 6.65 -4.54 -6.44
C TYR A 160 7.05 -3.48 -7.47
N GLU A 161 6.59 -3.58 -8.73
CA GLU A 161 6.93 -2.58 -9.74
C GLU A 161 6.58 -1.17 -9.27
N GLN A 162 7.57 -0.27 -9.29
CA GLN A 162 7.48 1.13 -8.85
C GLN A 162 6.99 1.33 -7.41
N MET A 163 7.05 0.31 -6.54
CA MET A 163 6.44 0.35 -5.20
C MET A 163 6.89 1.54 -4.37
N PHE A 164 8.18 1.89 -4.39
CA PHE A 164 8.77 3.00 -3.65
C PHE A 164 9.43 4.04 -4.58
N SER A 165 9.06 4.05 -5.85
CA SER A 165 9.58 5.03 -6.80
C SER A 165 9.35 6.46 -6.28
N GLY A 166 10.37 7.32 -6.32
CA GLY A 166 10.26 8.70 -5.85
C GLY A 166 10.16 8.91 -4.33
N CYS A 167 10.30 7.87 -3.51
CA CYS A 167 10.40 8.00 -2.05
C CYS A 167 11.78 8.56 -1.66
N SER A 168 12.02 9.84 -1.88
CA SER A 168 13.34 10.47 -1.84
C SER A 168 14.07 10.38 -0.49
N ASN A 169 13.35 10.20 0.62
CA ASN A 169 13.91 10.02 1.96
C ASN A 169 14.04 8.55 2.38
N LEU A 170 13.54 7.60 1.57
CA LEU A 170 13.60 6.18 1.92
C LEU A 170 15.05 5.68 1.90
N ASN A 171 15.53 5.16 3.02
CA ASN A 171 16.89 4.69 3.20
C ASN A 171 17.02 3.33 3.90
N TYR A 172 15.90 2.65 4.17
CA TYR A 172 15.91 1.31 4.73
C TYR A 172 14.82 0.44 4.10
N VAL A 173 15.21 -0.75 3.59
CA VAL A 173 14.30 -1.76 3.05
C VAL A 173 14.73 -3.14 3.55
N LYS A 174 13.76 -3.94 4.04
CA LYS A 174 13.93 -5.37 4.32
C LYS A 174 12.97 -6.17 3.45
N ALA A 175 13.51 -6.98 2.52
CA ALA A 175 12.72 -7.79 1.61
C ALA A 175 13.26 -9.21 1.51
N MET A 176 12.37 -10.20 1.67
CA MET A 176 12.71 -11.58 1.92
C MET A 176 12.60 -12.49 0.68
N PHE A 177 12.35 -11.96 -0.52
CA PHE A 177 12.28 -12.77 -1.74
C PHE A 177 13.65 -13.41 -2.06
N THR A 178 13.63 -14.67 -2.51
CA THR A 178 14.85 -15.46 -2.73
C THR A 178 15.34 -15.46 -4.17
N ALA A 179 14.45 -15.19 -5.13
CA ALA A 179 14.76 -15.12 -6.56
C ALA A 179 14.03 -13.98 -7.25
N VAL A 180 14.64 -13.44 -8.32
CA VAL A 180 14.02 -12.49 -9.24
C VAL A 180 13.77 -13.22 -10.54
N GLN A 181 12.53 -13.61 -10.81
CA GLN A 181 12.15 -14.38 -11.99
C GLN A 181 12.18 -13.52 -13.25
N LEU A 182 11.65 -12.29 -13.18
CA LEU A 182 11.70 -11.31 -14.27
C LEU A 182 11.99 -9.91 -13.71
N PRO A 183 12.92 -9.15 -14.31
CA PRO A 183 13.25 -7.80 -13.86
C PRO A 183 12.03 -6.83 -13.83
N SER A 184 11.04 -7.06 -14.69
CA SER A 184 9.83 -6.24 -14.73
C SER A 184 9.00 -6.30 -13.43
N TRP A 185 9.15 -7.35 -12.61
CA TRP A 185 8.41 -7.48 -11.36
C TRP A 185 8.90 -6.52 -10.27
N LEU A 186 10.15 -6.02 -10.44
CA LEU A 186 10.82 -5.05 -9.57
C LEU A 186 11.17 -3.76 -10.35
N ARG A 187 10.63 -3.53 -11.55
CA ARG A 187 11.02 -2.40 -12.39
C ARG A 187 10.83 -1.07 -11.63
N ASN A 188 11.91 -0.29 -11.52
CA ASN A 188 11.92 1.02 -10.88
C ASN A 188 11.41 1.06 -9.42
N TRP A 189 11.35 -0.08 -8.71
CA TRP A 189 10.73 -0.13 -7.38
C TRP A 189 11.47 0.69 -6.32
N LEU A 190 12.79 0.92 -6.49
CA LEU A 190 13.63 1.79 -5.65
C LEU A 190 14.23 2.95 -6.46
N SER A 191 13.60 3.37 -7.55
CA SER A 191 14.07 4.51 -8.34
C SER A 191 13.78 5.82 -7.62
N GLY A 192 14.79 6.71 -7.51
CA GLY A 192 14.61 8.02 -6.87
C GLY A 192 14.46 7.99 -5.35
N VAL A 193 14.89 6.91 -4.69
CA VAL A 193 15.03 6.83 -3.22
C VAL A 193 16.31 7.54 -2.76
N SER A 194 16.58 7.62 -1.46
CA SER A 194 17.84 8.17 -0.93
C SER A 194 19.06 7.55 -1.60
N SER A 195 20.08 8.35 -1.87
CA SER A 195 21.33 7.92 -2.49
C SER A 195 22.14 6.94 -1.63
N THR A 196 21.90 6.93 -0.30
CA THR A 196 22.52 6.01 0.65
C THR A 196 21.44 5.36 1.51
N GLY A 197 21.67 4.10 1.90
CA GLY A 197 20.71 3.36 2.73
C GLY A 197 21.17 1.96 3.04
N THR A 198 20.28 1.19 3.66
CA THR A 198 20.51 -0.21 4.01
C THR A 198 19.42 -1.09 3.40
N PHE A 199 19.84 -2.14 2.71
CA PHE A 199 18.96 -3.18 2.22
C PHE A 199 19.25 -4.49 2.97
N VAL A 200 18.22 -5.10 3.58
CA VAL A 200 18.33 -6.39 4.24
C VAL A 200 17.65 -7.46 3.38
N LYS A 201 18.42 -8.47 2.94
CA LYS A 201 17.96 -9.56 2.09
C LYS A 201 17.87 -10.88 2.83
N ASN A 202 17.08 -11.81 2.29
CA ASN A 202 17.05 -13.20 2.73
C ASN A 202 18.44 -13.85 2.57
N SER A 203 18.87 -14.68 3.52
CA SER A 203 20.14 -15.41 3.45
C SER A 203 20.20 -16.40 2.28
N ALA A 204 19.05 -16.91 1.82
CA ALA A 204 18.95 -17.80 0.67
C ALA A 204 18.80 -17.05 -0.68
N ALA A 205 18.89 -15.70 -0.69
CA ALA A 205 18.74 -14.92 -1.91
C ALA A 205 19.89 -15.18 -2.91
N THR A 206 19.52 -15.57 -4.13
CA THR A 206 20.45 -15.92 -5.22
C THR A 206 20.67 -14.79 -6.23
N TRP A 207 19.93 -13.69 -6.12
CA TRP A 207 20.00 -12.55 -7.03
C TRP A 207 21.14 -11.57 -6.66
N THR A 208 21.61 -10.82 -7.67
CA THR A 208 22.58 -9.72 -7.49
C THR A 208 21.87 -8.42 -7.16
N ASN A 209 22.61 -7.42 -6.62
CA ASN A 209 22.06 -6.09 -6.32
C ASN A 209 21.44 -5.44 -7.56
N GLU A 210 22.07 -5.60 -8.72
CA GLU A 210 21.57 -5.07 -9.99
C GLU A 210 20.24 -5.72 -10.41
N GLN A 211 20.16 -7.07 -10.32
CA GLN A 211 18.94 -7.82 -10.62
C GLN A 211 17.77 -7.39 -9.72
N ALA A 212 18.06 -7.10 -8.46
CA ALA A 212 17.06 -6.64 -7.51
C ALA A 212 16.82 -5.11 -7.58
N GLY A 213 17.55 -4.37 -8.43
CA GLY A 213 17.39 -2.92 -8.59
C GLY A 213 17.77 -2.12 -7.33
N ILE A 214 18.73 -2.61 -6.53
CA ILE A 214 19.20 -1.94 -5.32
C ILE A 214 20.15 -0.80 -5.73
N PRO A 215 19.96 0.44 -5.22
CA PRO A 215 20.85 1.56 -5.53
C PRO A 215 22.31 1.29 -5.14
N THR A 216 23.26 1.71 -5.98
CA THR A 216 24.70 1.44 -5.79
C THR A 216 25.28 2.00 -4.49
N GLY A 217 24.71 3.07 -3.94
CA GLY A 217 25.15 3.68 -2.68
C GLY A 217 24.63 2.97 -1.42
N TRP A 218 23.85 1.89 -1.56
CA TRP A 218 23.23 1.20 -0.44
C TRP A 218 24.11 0.05 0.09
N THR A 219 24.16 -0.10 1.41
CA THR A 219 24.77 -1.26 2.06
C THR A 219 23.78 -2.42 2.05
N VAL A 220 24.22 -3.58 1.52
CA VAL A 220 23.41 -4.79 1.51
C VAL A 220 23.83 -5.70 2.66
N GLN A 221 22.87 -6.07 3.50
CA GLN A 221 23.03 -6.98 4.62
C GLN A 221 22.19 -8.23 4.41
N THR A 222 22.61 -9.33 4.99
CA THR A 222 21.84 -10.57 5.02
C THR A 222 21.07 -10.65 6.34
N ALA A 223 19.77 -10.96 6.27
CA ALA A 223 18.98 -11.19 7.47
C ALA A 223 19.62 -12.32 8.30
N SER A 224 19.73 -12.10 9.61
CA SER A 224 20.10 -13.20 10.50
C SER A 224 19.05 -14.32 10.41
N PRO A 225 19.45 -15.59 10.43
CA PRO A 225 18.47 -16.66 10.62
C PRO A 225 17.67 -16.35 11.89
N ASP A 226 16.36 -16.36 11.80
CA ASP A 226 15.52 -16.19 12.98
C ASP A 226 15.90 -17.26 14.02
N LYS A 227 16.14 -16.80 15.28
CA LYS A 227 16.39 -17.69 16.40
C LYS A 227 15.08 -18.27 16.88
#